data_71aced8fe91d5e4b64f4200026c02b18
#
_entry.id   71aced8fe91d5e4b64f4200026c02b18
#
_cell.length_a   1.000
_cell.length_b   1.000
_cell.length_c   1.000
_cell.angle_alpha   90.00
_cell.angle_beta   90.00
_cell.angle_gamma   90.00
#
_symmetry.space_group_name_H-M   'P 1'
#
loop_
_entity.id
_entity.type
_entity.pdbx_description
1 polymer ?
#
loop_
_entity_poly.entity_id
_entity_poly.type
_entity_poly.pdbx_seq_one_letter_code
_entity_poly.pdbx_strand_id
1 'polypeptide(L)'
;EHPSKGEIVIAGKHIEKLNEKQLVTFRRERVGFIFQSYNLIATMDAVENVALPLSFRGMGKARRAKRAKEYLKLVGLERFMTHMPNQMSGGQQQRVGIARALVVNPQIIFADEPTGNLDSKTTMEVLRLMQKIVREQNQTLVMVTHDNNLASYADRRIRIMDGRIVGIETGGREALYEGNAEKKECNENESK
;
A
#
# COMPACT_ATOMS: atom_id res chain seq x y z
N GLU A 1 2.74 11.24 -18.07
CA GLU A 1 3.72 12.20 -18.58
C GLU A 1 5.11 11.54 -18.61
N HIS A 2 5.91 11.82 -19.63
CA HIS A 2 7.30 11.41 -19.66
C HIS A 2 8.17 12.46 -18.95
N PRO A 3 9.25 12.04 -18.27
CA PRO A 3 10.16 13.00 -17.66
C PRO A 3 10.85 13.83 -18.75
N SER A 4 10.99 15.13 -18.54
CA SER A 4 11.70 16.02 -19.48
C SER A 4 13.19 15.69 -19.54
N LYS A 5 13.79 15.20 -18.45
CA LYS A 5 15.18 14.74 -18.31
C LYS A 5 15.27 13.70 -17.21
N GLY A 6 16.29 12.88 -17.26
CA GLY A 6 16.57 11.84 -16.27
C GLY A 6 15.96 10.49 -16.62
N GLU A 7 16.16 9.52 -15.75
CA GLU A 7 15.73 8.14 -15.91
C GLU A 7 14.84 7.73 -14.73
N ILE A 8 13.83 6.93 -14.99
CA ILE A 8 12.95 6.33 -13.96
C ILE A 8 13.09 4.82 -14.05
N VAL A 9 13.74 4.22 -13.07
CA VAL A 9 13.92 2.76 -13.03
C VAL A 9 13.07 2.18 -11.90
N ILE A 10 12.12 1.31 -12.24
CA ILE A 10 11.29 0.58 -11.27
C ILE A 10 11.45 -0.91 -11.55
N ALA A 11 11.87 -1.67 -10.53
CA ALA A 11 12.10 -3.12 -10.63
C ALA A 11 13.00 -3.50 -11.83
N GLY A 12 14.07 -2.72 -12.05
CA GLY A 12 15.04 -2.93 -13.13
C GLY A 12 14.55 -2.53 -14.53
N LYS A 13 13.35 -1.95 -14.66
CA LYS A 13 12.81 -1.48 -15.94
C LYS A 13 12.89 0.04 -16.05
N HIS A 14 13.37 0.53 -17.14
CA HIS A 14 13.36 1.94 -17.54
C HIS A 14 11.96 2.34 -18.00
N ILE A 15 11.23 3.04 -17.13
CA ILE A 15 9.82 3.38 -17.36
C ILE A 15 9.66 4.44 -18.44
N GLU A 16 10.60 5.38 -18.51
CA GLU A 16 10.62 6.46 -19.52
C GLU A 16 10.81 5.94 -20.95
N LYS A 17 11.30 4.70 -21.13
CA LYS A 17 11.49 4.06 -22.43
C LYS A 17 10.28 3.24 -22.89
N LEU A 18 9.27 3.08 -22.03
CA LEU A 18 8.09 2.29 -22.34
C LEU A 18 7.08 3.10 -23.15
N ASN A 19 6.49 2.47 -24.17
CA ASN A 19 5.34 3.04 -24.86
C ASN A 19 4.06 2.90 -24.03
N GLU A 20 2.97 3.58 -24.42
CA GLU A 20 1.71 3.59 -23.67
C GLU A 20 1.16 2.19 -23.39
N LYS A 21 1.18 1.27 -24.36
CA LYS A 21 0.71 -0.11 -24.16
C LYS A 21 1.54 -0.86 -23.12
N GLN A 22 2.85 -0.66 -23.16
CA GLN A 22 3.79 -1.25 -22.18
C GLN A 22 3.61 -0.64 -20.80
N LEU A 23 3.37 0.68 -20.70
CA LEU A 23 3.08 1.38 -19.46
C LEU A 23 1.77 0.88 -18.82
N VAL A 24 0.70 0.71 -19.62
CA VAL A 24 -0.56 0.13 -19.13
C VAL A 24 -0.34 -1.28 -18.56
N THR A 25 0.39 -2.13 -19.27
CA THR A 25 0.73 -3.47 -18.81
C THR A 25 1.57 -3.43 -17.54
N PHE A 26 2.60 -2.58 -17.50
CA PHE A 26 3.46 -2.41 -16.33
C PHE A 26 2.68 -1.97 -15.10
N ARG A 27 1.83 -0.93 -15.21
CA ARG A 27 0.97 -0.44 -14.12
C ARG A 27 0.05 -1.55 -13.61
N ARG A 28 -0.63 -2.26 -14.52
CA ARG A 28 -1.54 -3.34 -14.18
C ARG A 28 -0.87 -4.50 -13.44
N GLU A 29 0.41 -4.78 -13.74
CA GLU A 29 1.10 -5.95 -13.22
C GLU A 29 2.00 -5.67 -12.00
N ARG A 30 2.55 -4.47 -11.91
CA ARG A 30 3.65 -4.19 -10.99
C ARG A 30 3.37 -3.07 -9.99
N VAL A 31 2.31 -2.31 -10.19
CA VAL A 31 2.02 -1.11 -9.39
C VAL A 31 0.69 -1.25 -8.67
N GLY A 32 0.67 -0.91 -7.39
CA GLY A 32 -0.54 -0.71 -6.60
C GLY A 32 -0.73 0.78 -6.31
N PHE A 33 -1.98 1.22 -6.18
CA PHE A 33 -2.31 2.60 -5.79
C PHE A 33 -3.27 2.62 -4.62
N ILE A 34 -2.95 3.43 -3.62
CA ILE A 34 -3.79 3.74 -2.46
C ILE A 34 -4.06 5.24 -2.50
N PHE A 35 -5.33 5.63 -2.42
CA PHE A 35 -5.78 7.02 -2.56
C PHE A 35 -6.36 7.55 -1.25
N GLN A 36 -6.27 8.84 -1.03
CA GLN A 36 -6.89 9.55 0.08
C GLN A 36 -8.42 9.38 0.11
N SER A 37 -9.07 9.51 -1.04
CA SER A 37 -10.53 9.41 -1.18
C SER A 37 -11.04 7.98 -1.41
N TYR A 38 -10.23 6.96 -1.07
CA TYR A 38 -10.51 5.54 -1.21
C TYR A 38 -10.78 5.09 -2.67
N ASN A 39 -11.45 5.87 -3.47
CA ASN A 39 -11.81 5.63 -4.88
C ASN A 39 -12.47 4.25 -5.09
N LEU A 40 -13.38 3.88 -4.18
CA LEU A 40 -14.17 2.66 -4.30
C LEU A 40 -15.35 2.88 -5.24
N ILE A 41 -15.71 1.84 -5.99
CA ILE A 41 -16.90 1.86 -6.84
C ILE A 41 -18.10 1.62 -5.94
N ALA A 42 -18.98 2.62 -5.82
CA ALA A 42 -20.10 2.65 -4.89
C ALA A 42 -21.14 1.53 -5.14
N THR A 43 -21.24 1.05 -6.39
CA THR A 43 -22.17 -0.02 -6.82
C THR A 43 -21.58 -1.42 -6.69
N MET A 44 -20.39 -1.56 -6.12
CA MET A 44 -19.70 -2.83 -5.91
C MET A 44 -19.48 -3.07 -4.41
N ASP A 45 -19.64 -4.30 -3.98
CA ASP A 45 -19.28 -4.70 -2.61
C ASP A 45 -17.75 -4.71 -2.39
N ALA A 46 -17.31 -5.00 -1.16
CA ALA A 46 -15.89 -5.03 -0.83
C ALA A 46 -15.12 -6.09 -1.63
N VAL A 47 -15.70 -7.29 -1.84
CA VAL A 47 -15.06 -8.34 -2.64
C VAL A 47 -14.93 -7.91 -4.09
N GLU A 48 -15.95 -7.31 -4.66
CA GLU A 48 -15.95 -6.86 -6.06
C GLU A 48 -14.96 -5.73 -6.29
N ASN A 49 -14.90 -4.74 -5.37
CA ASN A 49 -13.92 -3.66 -5.40
C ASN A 49 -12.48 -4.20 -5.38
N VAL A 50 -12.19 -5.14 -4.47
CA VAL A 50 -10.84 -5.74 -4.36
C VAL A 50 -10.54 -6.64 -5.57
N ALA A 51 -11.54 -7.36 -6.12
CA ALA A 51 -11.36 -8.24 -7.27
C ALA A 51 -11.18 -7.50 -8.60
N LEU A 52 -11.53 -6.22 -8.66
CA LEU A 52 -11.58 -5.44 -9.92
C LEU A 52 -10.25 -5.44 -10.68
N PRO A 53 -9.08 -5.16 -10.07
CA PRO A 53 -7.81 -5.19 -10.79
C PRO A 53 -7.48 -6.56 -11.40
N LEU A 54 -7.94 -7.64 -10.78
CA LEU A 54 -7.73 -9.01 -11.29
C LEU A 54 -8.59 -9.30 -12.53
N SER A 55 -9.73 -8.61 -12.69
CA SER A 55 -10.54 -8.72 -13.90
C SER A 55 -9.81 -8.19 -15.12
N PHE A 56 -9.07 -7.09 -14.97
CA PHE A 56 -8.23 -6.52 -16.03
C PHE A 56 -7.04 -7.41 -16.41
N ARG A 57 -6.70 -8.38 -15.55
CA ARG A 57 -5.70 -9.42 -15.84
C ARG A 57 -6.31 -10.67 -16.47
N GLY A 58 -7.62 -10.67 -16.81
CA GLY A 58 -8.30 -11.81 -17.39
C GLY A 58 -8.60 -12.95 -16.42
N MET A 59 -8.48 -12.72 -15.09
CA MET A 59 -8.75 -13.77 -14.09
C MET A 59 -10.26 -14.05 -14.01
N GLY A 60 -10.66 -15.34 -14.11
CA GLY A 60 -12.05 -15.76 -14.02
C GLY A 60 -12.73 -15.40 -12.69
N LYS A 61 -14.06 -15.18 -12.72
CA LYS A 61 -14.84 -14.63 -11.60
C LYS A 61 -14.64 -15.36 -10.27
N ALA A 62 -14.72 -16.68 -10.26
CA ALA A 62 -14.58 -17.46 -9.03
C ALA A 62 -13.17 -17.33 -8.43
N ARG A 63 -12.12 -17.38 -9.27
CA ARG A 63 -10.72 -17.28 -8.84
C ARG A 63 -10.38 -15.90 -8.29
N ARG A 64 -10.81 -14.81 -8.95
CA ARG A 64 -10.58 -13.45 -8.47
C ARG A 64 -11.33 -13.14 -7.18
N ALA A 65 -12.58 -13.64 -7.03
CA ALA A 65 -13.35 -13.48 -5.80
C ALA A 65 -12.70 -14.23 -4.63
N LYS A 66 -12.20 -15.45 -4.83
CA LYS A 66 -11.46 -16.19 -3.80
C LYS A 66 -10.25 -15.39 -3.32
N ARG A 67 -9.43 -14.90 -4.26
CA ARG A 67 -8.23 -14.11 -3.93
C ARG A 67 -8.58 -12.79 -3.25
N ALA A 68 -9.64 -12.10 -3.67
CA ALA A 68 -10.10 -10.87 -3.03
C ALA A 68 -10.51 -11.11 -1.56
N LYS A 69 -11.19 -12.21 -1.27
CA LYS A 69 -11.56 -12.60 0.10
C LYS A 69 -10.33 -12.86 0.98
N GLU A 70 -9.28 -13.46 0.44
CA GLU A 70 -8.01 -13.67 1.15
C GLU A 70 -7.37 -12.33 1.57
N TYR A 71 -7.35 -11.34 0.66
CA TYR A 71 -6.82 -10.01 0.96
C TYR A 71 -7.72 -9.20 1.89
N LEU A 72 -9.05 -9.34 1.82
CA LEU A 72 -9.95 -8.73 2.80
C LEU A 72 -9.74 -9.29 4.21
N LYS A 73 -9.47 -10.59 4.35
CA LYS A 73 -9.08 -11.19 5.63
C LYS A 73 -7.74 -10.60 6.13
N LEU A 74 -6.75 -10.47 5.26
CA LEU A 74 -5.44 -9.91 5.59
C LEU A 74 -5.55 -8.49 6.18
N VAL A 75 -6.49 -7.67 5.69
CA VAL A 75 -6.74 -6.32 6.22
C VAL A 75 -7.79 -6.26 7.34
N GLY A 76 -8.25 -7.42 7.85
CA GLY A 76 -9.19 -7.51 8.98
C GLY A 76 -10.64 -7.18 8.64
N LEU A 77 -11.05 -7.39 7.39
CA LEU A 77 -12.40 -7.10 6.90
C LEU A 77 -13.23 -8.36 6.58
N GLU A 78 -12.97 -9.48 7.26
CA GLU A 78 -13.67 -10.74 6.99
C GLU A 78 -15.20 -10.63 7.14
N ARG A 79 -15.68 -9.83 8.09
CA ARG A 79 -17.11 -9.63 8.38
C ARG A 79 -17.79 -8.62 7.43
N PHE A 80 -17.01 -7.90 6.61
CA PHE A 80 -17.49 -6.80 5.77
C PHE A 80 -17.40 -7.10 4.28
N MET A 81 -17.20 -8.35 3.89
CA MET A 81 -16.92 -8.75 2.49
C MET A 81 -18.04 -8.38 1.51
N THR A 82 -19.29 -8.40 1.96
CA THR A 82 -20.48 -8.10 1.15
C THR A 82 -21.04 -6.71 1.38
N HIS A 83 -20.36 -5.88 2.19
CA HIS A 83 -20.80 -4.50 2.44
C HIS A 83 -20.45 -3.60 1.26
N MET A 84 -21.37 -2.70 0.95
CA MET A 84 -21.16 -1.61 0.00
C MET A 84 -20.36 -0.47 0.67
N PRO A 85 -19.64 0.38 -0.08
CA PRO A 85 -18.87 1.49 0.50
C PRO A 85 -19.67 2.39 1.45
N ASN A 86 -20.93 2.69 1.15
CA ASN A 86 -21.79 3.52 1.99
C ASN A 86 -22.21 2.85 3.32
N GLN A 87 -21.95 1.56 3.49
CA GLN A 87 -22.20 0.79 4.71
C GLN A 87 -20.94 0.63 5.57
N MET A 88 -19.83 1.26 5.19
CA MET A 88 -18.52 1.11 5.79
C MET A 88 -18.01 2.43 6.37
N SER A 89 -17.30 2.35 7.52
CA SER A 89 -16.57 3.51 8.03
C SER A 89 -15.41 3.91 7.10
N GLY A 90 -14.89 5.14 7.24
CA GLY A 90 -13.74 5.62 6.46
C GLY A 90 -12.52 4.68 6.56
N GLY A 91 -12.20 4.22 7.78
CA GLY A 91 -11.11 3.27 8.00
C GLY A 91 -11.35 1.90 7.35
N GLN A 92 -12.60 1.42 7.32
CA GLN A 92 -12.95 0.20 6.60
C GLN A 92 -12.83 0.38 5.08
N GLN A 93 -13.32 1.49 4.55
CA GLN A 93 -13.17 1.83 3.12
C GLN A 93 -11.69 1.92 2.72
N GLN A 94 -10.86 2.54 3.55
CA GLN A 94 -9.42 2.63 3.30
C GLN A 94 -8.76 1.24 3.30
N ARG A 95 -9.12 0.37 4.23
CA ARG A 95 -8.63 -1.02 4.25
C ARG A 95 -9.07 -1.81 2.99
N VAL A 96 -10.26 -1.56 2.44
CA VAL A 96 -10.67 -2.12 1.13
C VAL A 96 -9.76 -1.58 0.02
N GLY A 97 -9.48 -0.27 0.00
CA GLY A 97 -8.55 0.36 -0.94
C GLY A 97 -7.13 -0.24 -0.88
N ILE A 98 -6.64 -0.50 0.33
CA ILE A 98 -5.34 -1.17 0.56
C ILE A 98 -5.39 -2.62 0.01
N ALA A 99 -6.42 -3.40 0.35
CA ALA A 99 -6.58 -4.76 -0.16
C ALA A 99 -6.64 -4.80 -1.69
N ARG A 100 -7.34 -3.82 -2.31
CA ARG A 100 -7.41 -3.67 -3.77
C ARG A 100 -6.04 -3.36 -4.40
N ALA A 101 -5.23 -2.52 -3.77
CA ALA A 101 -3.88 -2.24 -4.24
C ALA A 101 -2.96 -3.46 -4.15
N LEU A 102 -3.11 -4.25 -3.09
CA LEU A 102 -2.25 -5.41 -2.79
C LEU A 102 -2.63 -6.69 -3.56
N VAL A 103 -3.90 -6.87 -3.94
CA VAL A 103 -4.43 -8.13 -4.50
C VAL A 103 -3.71 -8.60 -5.76
N VAL A 104 -3.13 -7.67 -6.50
CA VAL A 104 -2.32 -7.94 -7.70
C VAL A 104 -0.88 -8.34 -7.37
N ASN A 105 -0.49 -8.38 -6.09
CA ASN A 105 0.87 -8.61 -5.63
C ASN A 105 1.88 -7.66 -6.35
N PRO A 106 1.74 -6.33 -6.16
CA PRO A 106 2.59 -5.35 -6.84
C PRO A 106 4.01 -5.38 -6.27
N GLN A 107 4.99 -4.90 -7.05
CA GLN A 107 6.36 -4.69 -6.56
C GLN A 107 6.51 -3.33 -5.86
N ILE A 108 5.74 -2.35 -6.30
CA ILE A 108 5.72 -1.00 -5.73
C ILE A 108 4.28 -0.54 -5.50
N ILE A 109 4.06 0.12 -4.39
CA ILE A 109 2.78 0.70 -4.01
C ILE A 109 2.97 2.20 -3.84
N PHE A 110 2.19 2.99 -4.55
CA PHE A 110 2.09 4.43 -4.35
C PHE A 110 0.88 4.73 -3.47
N ALA A 111 1.09 5.48 -2.41
CA ALA A 111 0.04 5.91 -1.49
C ALA A 111 0.03 7.44 -1.43
N ASP A 112 -1.05 8.04 -1.88
CA ASP A 112 -1.25 9.49 -1.87
C ASP A 112 -2.16 9.87 -0.71
N GLU A 113 -1.59 10.51 0.32
CA GLU A 113 -2.26 10.89 1.57
C GLU A 113 -3.18 9.80 2.14
N PRO A 114 -2.70 8.55 2.33
CA PRO A 114 -3.55 7.37 2.54
C PRO A 114 -4.37 7.42 3.83
N THR A 115 -4.12 8.39 4.69
CA THR A 115 -4.80 8.55 5.99
C THR A 115 -5.39 9.94 6.19
N GLY A 116 -5.37 10.80 5.17
CA GLY A 116 -5.79 12.20 5.28
C GLY A 116 -7.26 12.42 5.65
N ASN A 117 -8.12 11.41 5.45
CA ASN A 117 -9.55 11.45 5.79
C ASN A 117 -9.90 10.60 7.04
N LEU A 118 -8.91 10.20 7.85
CA LEU A 118 -9.09 9.34 9.01
C LEU A 118 -8.79 10.08 10.30
N ASP A 119 -9.44 9.67 11.39
CA ASP A 119 -9.05 10.12 12.74
C ASP A 119 -7.68 9.57 13.14
N SER A 120 -7.05 10.19 14.13
CA SER A 120 -5.68 9.86 14.54
C SER A 120 -5.49 8.41 14.96
N LYS A 121 -6.47 7.79 15.63
CA LYS A 121 -6.40 6.39 16.05
C LYS A 121 -6.44 5.45 14.85
N THR A 122 -7.40 5.65 13.97
CA THR A 122 -7.57 4.86 12.73
C THR A 122 -6.36 5.05 11.80
N THR A 123 -5.81 6.27 11.72
CA THR A 123 -4.58 6.59 10.99
C THR A 123 -3.43 5.66 11.41
N MET A 124 -3.17 5.56 12.71
CA MET A 124 -2.09 4.72 13.22
C MET A 124 -2.33 3.22 12.98
N GLU A 125 -3.58 2.76 13.09
CA GLU A 125 -3.94 1.38 12.78
C GLU A 125 -3.70 1.04 11.30
N VAL A 126 -4.09 1.93 10.39
CA VAL A 126 -3.90 1.77 8.95
C VAL A 126 -2.42 1.82 8.58
N LEU A 127 -1.64 2.74 9.18
CA LEU A 127 -0.20 2.83 8.94
C LEU A 127 0.52 1.55 9.38
N ARG A 128 0.24 1.05 10.59
CA ARG A 128 0.78 -0.23 11.09
C ARG A 128 0.46 -1.40 10.17
N LEU A 129 -0.80 -1.48 9.71
CA LEU A 129 -1.24 -2.50 8.78
C LEU A 129 -0.44 -2.45 7.46
N MET A 130 -0.28 -1.27 6.86
CA MET A 130 0.50 -1.09 5.65
C MET A 130 1.96 -1.50 5.83
N GLN A 131 2.63 -1.02 6.90
CA GLN A 131 4.02 -1.37 7.19
C GLN A 131 4.21 -2.88 7.36
N LYS A 132 3.31 -3.52 8.13
CA LYS A 132 3.33 -4.96 8.33
C LYS A 132 3.29 -5.72 7.00
N ILE A 133 2.27 -5.43 6.18
CA ILE A 133 2.05 -6.17 4.92
C ILE A 133 3.21 -5.93 3.94
N VAL A 134 3.67 -4.69 3.80
CA VAL A 134 4.77 -4.32 2.88
C VAL A 134 6.06 -5.07 3.26
N ARG A 135 6.37 -5.18 4.56
CA ARG A 135 7.54 -5.92 5.04
C ARG A 135 7.40 -7.42 4.85
N GLU A 136 6.25 -8.00 5.23
CA GLU A 136 5.99 -9.44 5.08
C GLU A 136 6.02 -9.89 3.61
N GLN A 137 5.58 -9.03 2.68
CA GLN A 137 5.53 -9.33 1.25
C GLN A 137 6.75 -8.81 0.47
N ASN A 138 7.75 -8.23 1.16
CA ASN A 138 8.95 -7.65 0.56
C ASN A 138 8.64 -6.67 -0.59
N GLN A 139 7.70 -5.74 -0.34
CA GLN A 139 7.25 -4.74 -1.30
C GLN A 139 7.84 -3.37 -0.97
N THR A 140 7.87 -2.47 -1.94
CA THR A 140 8.24 -1.06 -1.73
C THR A 140 6.99 -0.21 -1.62
N LEU A 141 6.85 0.56 -0.53
CA LEU A 141 5.80 1.56 -0.36
C LEU A 141 6.40 2.96 -0.53
N VAL A 142 5.87 3.71 -1.48
CA VAL A 142 6.15 5.14 -1.64
C VAL A 142 4.91 5.91 -1.20
N MET A 143 5.03 6.63 -0.09
CA MET A 143 3.92 7.39 0.50
C MET A 143 4.18 8.89 0.33
N VAL A 144 3.21 9.61 -0.19
CA VAL A 144 3.17 11.08 -0.19
C VAL A 144 2.32 11.53 0.99
N THR A 145 2.86 12.40 1.82
CA THR A 145 2.13 13.01 2.94
C THR A 145 2.72 14.35 3.32
N HIS A 146 1.88 15.25 3.81
CA HIS A 146 2.30 16.52 4.44
C HIS A 146 2.43 16.40 5.97
N ASP A 147 2.06 15.25 6.55
CA ASP A 147 2.20 14.98 7.99
C ASP A 147 3.62 14.48 8.32
N ASN A 148 4.41 15.34 8.96
CA ASN A 148 5.77 15.01 9.38
C ASN A 148 5.83 13.86 10.41
N ASN A 149 4.78 13.66 11.23
CA ASN A 149 4.74 12.56 12.16
C ASN A 149 4.62 11.22 11.41
N LEU A 150 3.72 11.14 10.43
CA LEU A 150 3.57 9.95 9.61
C LEU A 150 4.83 9.68 8.77
N ALA A 151 5.43 10.74 8.20
CA ALA A 151 6.68 10.62 7.46
C ALA A 151 7.83 10.06 8.32
N SER A 152 7.80 10.27 9.65
CA SER A 152 8.86 9.77 10.55
C SER A 152 8.90 8.24 10.68
N TYR A 153 7.87 7.53 10.25
CA TYR A 153 7.81 6.06 10.26
C TYR A 153 8.37 5.40 8.98
N ALA A 154 8.76 6.20 7.98
CA ALA A 154 9.37 5.68 6.76
C ALA A 154 10.86 5.37 6.96
N ASP A 155 11.37 4.32 6.30
CA ASP A 155 12.79 3.96 6.32
C ASP A 155 13.66 5.04 5.66
N ARG A 156 13.07 5.79 4.70
CA ARG A 156 13.70 6.90 4.00
C ARG A 156 12.68 8.02 3.76
N ARG A 157 13.08 9.25 4.07
CA ARG A 157 12.27 10.46 3.83
C ARG A 157 12.95 11.34 2.80
N ILE A 158 12.16 11.81 1.83
CA ILE A 158 12.61 12.77 0.82
C ILE A 158 11.73 14.00 0.99
N ARG A 159 12.35 15.13 1.36
CA ARG A 159 11.65 16.40 1.50
C ARG A 159 11.73 17.17 0.19
N ILE A 160 10.55 17.56 -0.33
CA ILE A 160 10.43 18.32 -1.57
C ILE A 160 9.81 19.68 -1.23
N MET A 161 10.39 20.74 -1.76
CA MET A 161 9.89 22.12 -1.68
C MET A 161 10.04 22.78 -3.04
N ASP A 162 8.99 23.41 -3.54
CA ASP A 162 8.96 24.09 -4.86
C ASP A 162 9.52 23.21 -6.01
N GLY A 163 9.16 21.93 -6.01
CA GLY A 163 9.61 20.95 -7.00
C GLY A 163 11.07 20.52 -6.90
N ARG A 164 11.78 20.90 -5.81
CA ARG A 164 13.19 20.55 -5.58
C ARG A 164 13.34 19.69 -4.35
N ILE A 165 14.26 18.73 -4.40
CA ILE A 165 14.65 17.96 -3.21
C ILE A 165 15.51 18.87 -2.33
N VAL A 166 15.02 19.14 -1.11
CA VAL A 166 15.71 19.99 -0.11
C VAL A 166 16.33 19.17 1.01
N GLY A 167 16.03 17.88 1.12
CA GLY A 167 16.60 16.99 2.12
C GLY A 167 16.27 15.53 1.87
N ILE A 168 17.21 14.66 2.24
CA ILE A 168 17.03 13.20 2.26
C ILE A 168 17.51 12.71 3.62
N GLU A 169 16.64 12.02 4.34
CA GLU A 169 16.92 11.45 5.64
C GLU A 169 16.67 9.93 5.58
N THR A 170 17.61 9.16 6.13
CA THR A 170 17.50 7.70 6.28
C THR A 170 17.41 7.34 7.76
N GLY A 171 16.64 6.31 8.08
CA GLY A 171 16.34 5.91 9.45
C GLY A 171 15.00 6.52 9.90
N GLY A 172 14.00 5.68 10.11
CA GLY A 172 12.71 6.04 10.70
C GLY A 172 12.69 5.76 12.19
N ARG A 173 11.63 6.19 12.89
CA ARG A 173 11.28 5.66 14.20
C ARG A 173 11.11 4.14 14.06
N GLU A 174 11.51 3.39 15.11
CA GLU A 174 11.36 1.93 15.13
C GLU A 174 9.99 1.51 14.60
N ALA A 175 9.98 0.42 13.83
CA ALA A 175 8.77 -0.11 13.24
C ALA A 175 7.64 -0.17 14.27
N LEU A 176 6.47 0.37 13.92
CA LEU A 176 5.25 0.26 14.72
C LEU A 176 4.80 -1.21 14.92
N TYR A 177 5.52 -2.14 14.34
CA TYR A 177 5.26 -3.56 14.37
C TYR A 177 6.19 -4.26 15.35
N GLU A 178 5.67 -4.69 16.49
CA GLU A 178 6.35 -5.48 17.53
C GLU A 178 6.57 -6.94 17.13
N GLY A 179 6.94 -7.22 15.90
CA GLY A 179 7.16 -8.60 15.41
C GLY A 179 8.51 -9.22 15.76
N ASN A 180 9.40 -8.54 16.49
CA ASN A 180 10.74 -9.04 16.81
C ASN A 180 11.15 -8.92 18.30
N ALA A 181 10.23 -8.75 19.23
CA ALA A 181 10.58 -8.73 20.67
C ALA A 181 11.00 -10.11 21.19
N GLU A 182 10.64 -11.21 20.55
CA GLU A 182 10.93 -12.56 21.06
C GLU A 182 12.31 -13.14 20.71
N LYS A 183 13.16 -12.43 19.95
CA LYS A 183 14.48 -12.95 19.56
C LYS A 183 15.66 -12.34 20.30
N LYS A 184 15.48 -11.37 21.17
CA LYS A 184 16.60 -10.77 21.94
C LYS A 184 16.78 -11.30 23.36
N GLU A 185 15.82 -12.03 23.94
CA GLU A 185 15.95 -12.56 25.30
C GLU A 185 16.60 -13.95 25.41
N CYS A 186 16.88 -14.64 24.30
CA CYS A 186 17.51 -15.98 24.36
C CYS A 186 19.06 -15.98 24.35
N ASN A 187 19.74 -14.84 24.19
CA ASN A 187 21.20 -14.83 24.05
C ASN A 187 21.98 -14.28 25.26
N GLU A 188 21.34 -13.92 26.37
CA GLU A 188 22.06 -13.44 27.56
C GLU A 188 22.20 -14.47 28.70
N ASN A 189 21.70 -15.70 28.56
CA ASN A 189 21.77 -16.72 29.61
C ASN A 189 22.74 -17.88 29.37
N GLU A 190 23.59 -17.81 28.34
CA GLU A 190 24.65 -18.83 28.14
C GLU A 190 26.08 -18.35 28.39
N SER A 191 26.25 -17.36 29.26
CA SER A 191 27.60 -16.98 29.73
C SER A 191 27.58 -16.68 31.22
N LYS A 192 27.46 -17.74 32.03
CA LYS A 192 27.97 -17.81 33.40
C LYS A 192 28.27 -19.26 33.79
#